data_3458604e0a47c8c431c89c00ddd6ca79
#
_entry.id   3458604e0a47c8c431c89c00ddd6ca79
#
_cell.length_a   1.000
_cell.length_b   1.000
_cell.length_c   1.000
_cell.angle_alpha   90.00
_cell.angle_beta   90.00
_cell.angle_gamma   90.00
#
_symmetry.space_group_name_H-M   'P 1'
#
loop_
_entity.id
_entity.type
_entity.pdbx_description
1 polymer ?
#
loop_
_entity_poly.entity_id
_entity_poly.type
_entity_poly.pdbx_seq_one_letter_code
_entity_poly.pdbx_strand_id
1 'polypeptide(L)'
;MQDISLYTIIAVAFMSSFSHCVGMCSGFLSLQALFFKGKSKREILMLSTLYNLARVFAYVALGALFGAFGAVISFGLQARGIIFFIVGLVIVFIGIALLFRGELLKFVENEKALKFIVKMAKTSVQKRNLANFLLLGFLNGLLPCGVVYYFLALGILSANVAYASLIMLIFGLCTLPAMLLASFVFGLLREKFKEIMFKLSACIMILNGLYLSFLGYRVNV
;
A
#
# COMPACT_ATOMS: atom_id res chain seq x y z
N MET A 1 -27.33 5.54 2.62
CA MET A 1 -25.99 5.43 2.00
C MET A 1 -26.12 4.36 0.95
N GLN A 2 -25.85 4.69 -0.32
CA GLN A 2 -25.83 3.68 -1.38
C GLN A 2 -24.84 2.59 -0.94
N ASP A 3 -25.32 1.37 -0.83
CA ASP A 3 -24.51 0.20 -0.56
C ASP A 3 -23.44 0.13 -1.63
N ILE A 4 -22.20 0.49 -1.26
CA ILE A 4 -21.06 0.30 -2.15
C ILE A 4 -21.00 -1.21 -2.33
N SER A 5 -21.45 -1.67 -3.50
CA SER A 5 -21.53 -3.09 -3.80
C SER A 5 -20.16 -3.74 -3.57
N LEU A 6 -20.14 -4.85 -2.85
CA LEU A 6 -18.92 -5.66 -2.64
C LEU A 6 -18.19 -5.92 -3.97
N TYR A 7 -18.94 -6.05 -5.06
CA TYR A 7 -18.38 -6.18 -6.41
C TYR A 7 -17.54 -4.97 -6.82
N THR A 8 -17.99 -3.75 -6.51
CA THR A 8 -17.23 -2.53 -6.81
C THR A 8 -15.93 -2.49 -6.00
N ILE A 9 -15.97 -2.85 -4.71
CA ILE A 9 -14.78 -2.94 -3.86
C ILE A 9 -13.78 -3.94 -4.44
N ILE A 10 -14.22 -5.14 -4.82
CA ILE A 10 -13.38 -6.19 -5.41
C ILE A 10 -12.79 -5.72 -6.75
N ALA A 11 -13.62 -5.16 -7.64
CA ALA A 11 -13.17 -4.69 -8.95
C ALA A 11 -12.10 -3.60 -8.83
N VAL A 12 -12.35 -2.58 -8.00
CA VAL A 12 -11.40 -1.49 -7.76
C VAL A 12 -10.13 -2.02 -7.09
N ALA A 13 -10.24 -2.90 -6.10
CA ALA A 13 -9.10 -3.52 -5.43
C ALA A 13 -8.24 -4.31 -6.42
N PHE A 14 -8.84 -5.12 -7.28
CA PHE A 14 -8.13 -5.94 -8.25
C PHE A 14 -7.43 -5.09 -9.31
N MET A 15 -8.13 -4.15 -9.93
CA MET A 15 -7.57 -3.24 -10.94
C MET A 15 -6.42 -2.40 -10.37
N SER A 16 -6.61 -1.85 -9.17
CA SER A 16 -5.59 -1.05 -8.49
C SER A 16 -4.36 -1.88 -8.11
N SER A 17 -4.52 -3.17 -7.82
CA SER A 17 -3.42 -4.05 -7.44
C SER A 17 -2.42 -4.23 -8.58
N PHE A 18 -2.88 -4.40 -9.80
CA PHE A 18 -2.01 -4.57 -10.97
C PHE A 18 -1.30 -3.28 -11.36
N SER A 19 -2.00 -2.15 -11.33
CA SER A 19 -1.42 -0.87 -11.77
C SER A 19 -0.53 -0.23 -10.71
N HIS A 20 -0.97 -0.22 -9.44
CA HIS A 20 -0.34 0.56 -8.38
C HIS A 20 0.61 -0.26 -7.50
N CYS A 21 0.17 -1.45 -7.03
CA CYS A 21 0.98 -2.21 -6.08
C CYS A 21 2.28 -2.72 -6.69
N VAL A 22 2.27 -3.17 -7.95
CA VAL A 22 3.49 -3.63 -8.63
C VAL A 22 4.50 -2.49 -8.80
N GLY A 23 4.04 -1.29 -9.15
CA GLY A 23 4.90 -0.11 -9.32
C GLY A 23 5.48 0.39 -7.99
N MET A 24 4.62 0.66 -6.99
CA MET A 24 5.04 1.23 -5.71
C MET A 24 5.87 0.28 -4.85
N CYS A 25 5.56 -1.02 -4.87
CA CYS A 25 6.31 -2.00 -4.11
C CYS A 25 7.60 -2.49 -4.79
N SER A 26 8.00 -1.87 -5.90
CA SER A 26 9.20 -2.26 -6.66
C SER A 26 10.48 -2.36 -5.82
N GLY A 27 10.67 -1.45 -4.86
CA GLY A 27 11.79 -1.47 -3.91
C GLY A 27 11.78 -2.72 -3.03
N PHE A 28 10.62 -3.10 -2.52
CA PHE A 28 10.46 -4.31 -1.70
C PHE A 28 10.55 -5.59 -2.51
N LEU A 29 10.08 -5.59 -3.75
CA LEU A 29 10.27 -6.71 -4.69
C LEU A 29 11.75 -6.93 -5.01
N SER A 30 12.54 -5.87 -5.12
CA SER A 30 14.00 -5.96 -5.29
C SER A 30 14.67 -6.61 -4.06
N LEU A 31 14.24 -6.24 -2.83
CA LEU A 31 14.73 -6.86 -1.60
C LEU A 31 14.31 -8.34 -1.50
N GLN A 32 13.09 -8.69 -1.91
CA GLN A 32 12.64 -10.09 -2.00
C GLN A 32 13.49 -10.89 -2.99
N ALA A 33 13.79 -10.32 -4.17
CA ALA A 33 14.62 -10.99 -5.18
C ALA A 33 16.03 -11.31 -4.65
N LEU A 34 16.61 -10.40 -3.84
CA LEU A 34 17.88 -10.66 -3.15
C LEU A 34 17.78 -11.82 -2.13
N PHE A 35 16.66 -11.88 -1.39
CA PHE A 35 16.40 -12.93 -0.42
C PHE A 35 16.18 -14.31 -1.08
N PHE A 36 15.62 -14.30 -2.29
CA PHE A 36 15.33 -15.52 -3.07
C PHE A 36 16.54 -16.09 -3.80
N LYS A 37 17.66 -15.36 -3.87
CA LYS A 37 18.86 -15.79 -4.59
C LYS A 37 19.36 -17.15 -4.07
N GLY A 38 19.40 -18.14 -4.97
CA GLY A 38 19.83 -19.51 -4.66
C GLY A 38 18.75 -20.42 -4.06
N LYS A 39 17.47 -20.01 -4.07
CA LYS A 39 16.34 -20.82 -3.59
C LYS A 39 15.59 -21.50 -4.75
N SER A 40 14.94 -22.63 -4.44
CA SER A 40 14.13 -23.36 -5.41
C SER A 40 12.82 -22.60 -5.71
N LYS A 41 12.18 -22.88 -6.87
CA LYS A 41 10.90 -22.24 -7.25
C LYS A 41 9.80 -22.45 -6.20
N ARG A 42 9.77 -23.62 -5.55
CA ARG A 42 8.79 -23.91 -4.48
C ARG A 42 9.04 -23.08 -3.25
N GLU A 43 10.31 -22.94 -2.83
CA GLU A 43 10.69 -22.10 -1.68
C GLU A 43 10.39 -20.62 -1.95
N ILE A 44 10.61 -20.13 -3.17
CA ILE A 44 10.29 -18.76 -3.57
C ILE A 44 8.78 -18.53 -3.47
N LEU A 45 7.98 -19.46 -3.99
CA LEU A 45 6.51 -19.36 -3.90
C LEU A 45 6.04 -19.33 -2.45
N MET A 46 6.51 -20.26 -1.62
CA MET A 46 6.15 -20.35 -0.21
C MET A 46 6.55 -19.09 0.56
N LEU A 47 7.76 -18.61 0.40
CA LEU A 47 8.24 -17.40 1.06
C LEU A 47 7.51 -16.14 0.58
N SER A 48 7.24 -16.03 -0.73
CA SER A 48 6.49 -14.92 -1.27
C SER A 48 5.04 -14.91 -0.75
N THR A 49 4.42 -16.08 -0.63
CA THR A 49 3.08 -16.20 -0.04
C THR A 49 3.08 -15.79 1.43
N LEU A 50 4.03 -16.27 2.23
CA LEU A 50 4.17 -15.90 3.65
C LEU A 50 4.39 -14.39 3.83
N TYR A 51 5.23 -13.80 2.99
CA TYR A 51 5.46 -12.35 2.98
C TYR A 51 4.17 -11.56 2.70
N ASN A 52 3.41 -11.98 1.69
CA ASN A 52 2.17 -11.32 1.34
C ASN A 52 1.07 -11.56 2.38
N LEU A 53 1.04 -12.72 3.05
CA LEU A 53 0.14 -12.94 4.18
C LEU A 53 0.44 -12.02 5.36
N ALA A 54 1.71 -11.79 5.69
CA ALA A 54 2.10 -10.83 6.71
C ALA A 54 1.65 -9.39 6.34
N ARG A 55 1.69 -9.05 5.05
CA ARG A 55 1.18 -7.78 4.51
C ARG A 55 -0.34 -7.68 4.63
N VAL A 56 -1.07 -8.74 4.29
CA VAL A 56 -2.54 -8.80 4.45
C VAL A 56 -2.92 -8.64 5.92
N PHE A 57 -2.18 -9.28 6.83
CA PHE A 57 -2.39 -9.11 8.27
C PHE A 57 -2.22 -7.65 8.71
N ALA A 58 -1.21 -6.94 8.20
CA ALA A 58 -1.05 -5.51 8.45
C ALA A 58 -2.26 -4.69 7.96
N TYR A 59 -2.81 -5.00 6.80
CA TYR A 59 -4.00 -4.34 6.29
C TYR A 59 -5.23 -4.59 7.17
N VAL A 60 -5.45 -5.81 7.63
CA VAL A 60 -6.56 -6.15 8.53
C VAL A 60 -6.41 -5.41 9.86
N ALA A 61 -5.20 -5.34 10.41
CA ALA A 61 -4.91 -4.60 11.64
C ALA A 61 -5.20 -3.10 11.47
N LEU A 62 -4.77 -2.50 10.35
CA LEU A 62 -5.10 -1.11 10.00
C LEU A 62 -6.62 -0.92 9.85
N GLY A 63 -7.31 -1.84 9.17
CA GLY A 63 -8.76 -1.82 9.02
C GLY A 63 -9.48 -1.84 10.37
N ALA A 64 -9.07 -2.71 11.28
CA ALA A 64 -9.61 -2.77 12.62
C ALA A 64 -9.40 -1.47 13.40
N LEU A 65 -8.18 -0.94 13.34
CA LEU A 65 -7.80 0.30 14.04
C LEU A 65 -8.58 1.49 13.53
N PHE A 66 -8.63 1.71 12.23
CA PHE A 66 -9.34 2.82 11.61
C PHE A 66 -10.87 2.65 11.65
N GLY A 67 -11.38 1.42 11.60
CA GLY A 67 -12.79 1.12 11.84
C GLY A 67 -13.22 1.45 13.27
N ALA A 68 -12.37 1.16 14.27
CA ALA A 68 -12.61 1.55 15.66
C ALA A 68 -12.61 3.08 15.81
N PHE A 69 -11.69 3.78 15.20
CA PHE A 69 -11.71 5.26 15.14
C PHE A 69 -13.02 5.78 14.54
N GLY A 70 -13.49 5.21 13.43
CA GLY A 70 -14.75 5.58 12.81
C GLY A 70 -15.97 5.33 13.70
N ALA A 71 -15.95 4.28 14.53
CA ALA A 71 -17.02 3.95 15.46
C ALA A 71 -17.08 4.89 16.67
N VAL A 72 -15.92 5.32 17.19
CA VAL A 72 -15.83 6.22 18.36
C VAL A 72 -16.18 7.66 17.97
N ILE A 73 -15.77 8.09 16.79
CA ILE A 73 -16.01 9.46 16.32
C ILE A 73 -17.21 9.42 15.38
N SER A 74 -18.39 9.78 15.87
CA SER A 74 -19.58 9.97 15.05
C SER A 74 -19.43 11.22 14.18
N PHE A 75 -18.77 11.03 13.01
CA PHE A 75 -18.57 12.13 12.08
C PHE A 75 -19.90 12.54 11.43
N GLY A 76 -20.31 13.81 11.64
CA GLY A 76 -21.34 14.44 10.80
C GLY A 76 -20.93 14.43 9.32
N LEU A 77 -21.89 14.64 8.42
CA LEU A 77 -21.63 14.64 6.96
C LEU A 77 -20.49 15.60 6.59
N GLN A 78 -20.43 16.78 7.18
CA GLN A 78 -19.40 17.79 6.94
C GLN A 78 -18.00 17.32 7.37
N ALA A 79 -17.89 16.68 8.53
CA ALA A 79 -16.60 16.17 9.01
C ALA A 79 -16.06 15.05 8.11
N ARG A 80 -16.93 14.23 7.52
CA ARG A 80 -16.54 13.20 6.53
C ARG A 80 -15.93 13.81 5.28
N GLY A 81 -16.55 14.89 4.75
CA GLY A 81 -16.03 15.61 3.60
C GLY A 81 -14.65 16.23 3.86
N ILE A 82 -14.44 16.80 5.04
CA ILE A 82 -13.14 17.38 5.45
C ILE A 82 -12.07 16.28 5.51
N ILE A 83 -12.39 15.11 6.07
CA ILE A 83 -11.45 13.99 6.13
C ILE A 83 -11.05 13.55 4.72
N PHE A 84 -11.99 13.35 3.80
CA PHE A 84 -11.69 12.99 2.42
C PHE A 84 -10.82 14.04 1.73
N PHE A 85 -11.10 15.32 1.95
CA PHE A 85 -10.33 16.41 1.39
C PHE A 85 -8.87 16.39 1.89
N ILE A 86 -8.67 16.28 3.21
CA ILE A 86 -7.33 16.25 3.82
C ILE A 86 -6.56 15.00 3.37
N VAL A 87 -7.19 13.83 3.42
CA VAL A 87 -6.56 12.57 2.98
C VAL A 87 -6.18 12.65 1.50
N GLY A 88 -7.05 13.19 0.65
CA GLY A 88 -6.76 13.40 -0.76
C GLY A 88 -5.56 14.31 -0.98
N LEU A 89 -5.46 15.43 -0.26
CA LEU A 89 -4.32 16.35 -0.31
C LEU A 89 -3.01 15.67 0.12
N VAL A 90 -3.04 14.90 1.20
CA VAL A 90 -1.87 14.13 1.67
C VAL A 90 -1.41 13.14 0.62
N ILE A 91 -2.34 12.43 -0.02
CA ILE A 91 -2.03 11.47 -1.10
C ILE A 91 -1.38 12.18 -2.30
N VAL A 92 -1.91 13.36 -2.70
CA VAL A 92 -1.31 14.16 -3.79
C VAL A 92 0.11 14.58 -3.41
N PHE A 93 0.31 15.08 -2.19
CA PHE A 93 1.62 15.50 -1.72
C PHE A 93 2.63 14.36 -1.73
N ILE A 94 2.26 13.19 -1.23
CA ILE A 94 3.11 11.99 -1.25
C ILE A 94 3.39 11.56 -2.70
N GLY A 95 2.39 11.60 -3.60
CA GLY A 95 2.55 11.27 -5.01
C GLY A 95 3.56 12.19 -5.72
N ILE A 96 3.48 13.49 -5.48
CA ILE A 96 4.42 14.49 -5.98
C ILE A 96 5.82 14.24 -5.41
N ALA A 97 5.94 14.02 -4.11
CA ALA A 97 7.21 13.72 -3.45
C ALA A 97 7.87 12.45 -4.05
N LEU A 98 7.08 11.45 -4.42
CA LEU A 98 7.58 10.25 -5.07
C LEU A 98 8.04 10.48 -6.51
N LEU A 99 7.40 11.37 -7.26
CA LEU A 99 7.85 11.74 -8.61
C LEU A 99 9.20 12.46 -8.59
N PHE A 100 9.38 13.36 -7.61
CA PHE A 100 10.63 14.10 -7.40
C PHE A 100 11.67 13.34 -6.58
N ARG A 101 11.47 12.02 -6.35
CA ARG A 101 12.32 11.17 -5.51
C ARG A 101 13.82 11.29 -5.81
N GLY A 102 14.20 11.56 -7.06
CA GLY A 102 15.61 11.74 -7.46
C GLY A 102 16.28 12.95 -6.80
N GLU A 103 15.55 14.04 -6.58
CA GLU A 103 16.05 15.26 -5.94
C GLU A 103 15.81 15.26 -4.43
N LEU A 104 14.64 14.77 -3.99
CA LEU A 104 14.31 14.68 -2.57
C LEU A 104 15.14 13.64 -1.82
N LEU A 105 15.57 12.55 -2.45
CA LEU A 105 16.47 11.57 -1.82
C LEU A 105 17.80 12.21 -1.40
N LYS A 106 18.30 13.18 -2.16
CA LYS A 106 19.49 13.95 -1.76
C LYS A 106 19.25 14.78 -0.49
N PHE A 107 18.00 15.24 -0.29
CA PHE A 107 17.59 16.02 0.90
C PHE A 107 17.22 15.12 2.09
N VAL A 108 16.59 13.96 1.81
CA VAL A 108 16.10 12.98 2.81
C VAL A 108 17.20 11.98 3.22
N GLU A 109 18.33 11.94 2.50
CA GLU A 109 19.47 11.07 2.81
C GLU A 109 20.04 11.27 4.22
N ASN A 110 19.63 12.35 4.87
CA ASN A 110 20.01 12.70 6.25
C ASN A 110 19.01 12.25 7.32
N GLU A 111 17.85 11.70 6.96
CA GLU A 111 16.87 11.26 7.96
C GLU A 111 17.23 9.90 8.56
N LYS A 112 17.48 9.93 9.88
CA LYS A 112 17.82 8.74 10.69
C LYS A 112 16.78 7.60 10.55
N ALA A 113 15.50 7.94 10.34
CA ALA A 113 14.41 6.99 10.20
C ALA A 113 14.53 6.17 8.90
N LEU A 114 14.81 6.79 7.77
CA LEU A 114 14.99 6.09 6.49
C LEU A 114 16.24 5.19 6.52
N LYS A 115 17.34 5.70 7.09
CA LYS A 115 18.56 4.91 7.30
C LYS A 115 18.30 3.72 8.21
N PHE A 116 17.46 3.86 9.24
CA PHE A 116 17.08 2.76 10.12
C PHE A 116 16.26 1.69 9.38
N ILE A 117 15.24 2.08 8.60
CA ILE A 117 14.42 1.15 7.81
C ILE A 117 15.27 0.42 6.77
N VAL A 118 16.12 1.16 6.03
CA VAL A 118 17.02 0.57 5.03
C VAL A 118 18.05 -0.35 5.69
N LYS A 119 18.59 0.03 6.85
CA LYS A 119 19.52 -0.79 7.63
C LYS A 119 18.82 -2.06 8.14
N MET A 120 17.62 -1.96 8.70
CA MET A 120 16.81 -3.12 9.09
C MET A 120 16.52 -4.04 7.91
N ALA A 121 16.11 -3.48 6.77
CA ALA A 121 15.86 -4.24 5.56
C ALA A 121 17.11 -4.98 5.07
N LYS A 122 18.26 -4.30 5.00
CA LYS A 122 19.55 -4.92 4.62
C LYS A 122 19.98 -5.99 5.60
N THR A 123 19.91 -5.75 6.91
CA THR A 123 20.28 -6.71 7.96
C THR A 123 19.37 -7.94 7.92
N SER A 124 18.08 -7.75 7.65
CA SER A 124 17.10 -8.84 7.51
C SER A 124 17.40 -9.73 6.32
N VAL A 125 17.81 -9.14 5.19
CA VAL A 125 18.22 -9.88 4.00
C VAL A 125 19.55 -10.61 4.23
N GLN A 126 20.52 -9.97 4.89
CA GLN A 126 21.83 -10.57 5.16
C GLN A 126 21.77 -11.77 6.13
N LYS A 127 20.97 -11.69 7.19
CA LYS A 127 20.79 -12.75 8.17
C LYS A 127 19.91 -13.91 7.72
N ARG A 128 19.25 -13.79 6.54
CA ARG A 128 18.30 -14.80 5.99
C ARG A 128 17.28 -15.33 7.02
N ASN A 129 16.92 -14.52 8.01
CA ASN A 129 15.97 -14.91 9.04
C ASN A 129 14.53 -14.73 8.55
N LEU A 130 13.72 -15.79 8.67
CA LEU A 130 12.32 -15.80 8.25
C LEU A 130 11.51 -14.74 9.00
N ALA A 131 11.72 -14.56 10.30
CA ALA A 131 11.01 -13.59 11.12
C ALA A 131 11.22 -12.15 10.59
N ASN A 132 12.46 -11.81 10.25
CA ASN A 132 12.77 -10.50 9.67
C ASN A 132 12.16 -10.31 8.29
N PHE A 133 12.04 -11.38 7.51
CA PHE A 133 11.41 -11.37 6.19
C PHE A 133 9.89 -11.13 6.30
N LEU A 134 9.23 -11.78 7.28
CA LEU A 134 7.82 -11.53 7.58
C LEU A 134 7.59 -10.11 8.11
N LEU A 135 8.48 -9.62 8.96
CA LEU A 135 8.44 -8.24 9.45
C LEU A 135 8.53 -7.23 8.29
N LEU A 136 9.37 -7.50 7.28
CA LEU A 136 9.42 -6.68 6.06
C LEU A 136 8.08 -6.70 5.30
N GLY A 137 7.40 -7.85 5.24
CA GLY A 137 6.06 -7.97 4.66
C GLY A 137 5.04 -7.13 5.42
N PHE A 138 5.05 -7.21 6.74
CA PHE A 138 4.19 -6.41 7.61
C PHE A 138 4.45 -4.91 7.45
N LEU A 139 5.70 -4.46 7.49
CA LEU A 139 6.10 -3.07 7.27
C LEU A 139 5.71 -2.56 5.87
N ASN A 140 5.80 -3.41 4.85
CA ASN A 140 5.32 -3.08 3.52
C ASN A 140 3.80 -2.83 3.49
N GLY A 141 3.03 -3.57 4.30
CA GLY A 141 1.58 -3.34 4.47
C GLY A 141 1.25 -2.02 5.18
N LEU A 142 2.13 -1.53 6.03
CA LEU A 142 1.98 -0.25 6.74
C LEU A 142 2.37 0.96 5.88
N LEU A 143 2.95 0.75 4.69
CA LEU A 143 3.34 1.86 3.83
C LEU A 143 2.13 2.69 3.39
N PRO A 144 2.20 4.00 3.58
CA PRO A 144 1.15 4.90 3.16
C PRO A 144 1.11 4.97 1.62
N CYS A 145 0.18 4.27 1.00
CA CYS A 145 -0.06 4.38 -0.44
C CYS A 145 -1.51 4.81 -0.71
N GLY A 146 -1.72 5.53 -1.83
CA GLY A 146 -3.01 6.14 -2.14
C GLY A 146 -4.19 5.18 -2.15
N VAL A 147 -3.97 3.95 -2.61
CA VAL A 147 -5.01 2.93 -2.67
C VAL A 147 -5.37 2.43 -1.27
N VAL A 148 -4.39 2.18 -0.40
CA VAL A 148 -4.63 1.80 1.01
C VAL A 148 -5.43 2.89 1.72
N TYR A 149 -5.07 4.16 1.55
CA TYR A 149 -5.83 5.26 2.16
C TYR A 149 -7.27 5.35 1.66
N TYR A 150 -7.52 5.07 0.38
CA TYR A 150 -8.88 5.01 -0.15
C TYR A 150 -9.71 3.95 0.58
N PHE A 151 -9.20 2.72 0.72
CA PHE A 151 -9.91 1.65 1.42
C PHE A 151 -10.01 1.89 2.94
N LEU A 152 -8.99 2.51 3.55
CA LEU A 152 -9.06 2.94 4.95
C LEU A 152 -10.14 4.01 5.17
N ALA A 153 -10.25 4.98 4.27
CA ALA A 153 -11.30 5.99 4.34
C ALA A 153 -12.71 5.37 4.27
N LEU A 154 -12.91 4.37 3.38
CA LEU A 154 -14.15 3.59 3.35
C LEU A 154 -14.39 2.84 4.67
N GLY A 155 -13.33 2.29 5.27
CA GLY A 155 -13.38 1.63 6.58
C GLY A 155 -13.81 2.57 7.71
N ILE A 156 -13.22 3.77 7.78
CA ILE A 156 -13.61 4.81 8.75
C ILE A 156 -15.09 5.17 8.58
N LEU A 157 -15.54 5.36 7.33
CA LEU A 157 -16.92 5.75 7.04
C LEU A 157 -17.94 4.67 7.41
N SER A 158 -17.53 3.40 7.42
CA SER A 158 -18.40 2.30 7.83
C SER A 158 -18.73 2.35 9.32
N ALA A 159 -17.92 3.04 10.13
CA ALA A 159 -18.03 3.11 11.59
C ALA A 159 -18.18 1.73 12.26
N ASN A 160 -17.67 0.69 11.63
CA ASN A 160 -17.77 -0.69 12.08
C ASN A 160 -16.42 -1.40 11.88
N VAL A 161 -15.85 -1.88 12.99
CA VAL A 161 -14.52 -2.53 13.02
C VAL A 161 -14.50 -3.77 12.14
N ALA A 162 -15.53 -4.61 12.22
CA ALA A 162 -15.58 -5.86 11.45
C ALA A 162 -15.68 -5.58 9.94
N TYR A 163 -16.52 -4.63 9.55
CA TYR A 163 -16.69 -4.27 8.14
C TYR A 163 -15.44 -3.59 7.57
N ALA A 164 -14.81 -2.69 8.32
CA ALA A 164 -13.55 -2.05 7.92
C ALA A 164 -12.42 -3.09 7.75
N SER A 165 -12.32 -4.04 8.69
CA SER A 165 -11.36 -5.15 8.60
C SER A 165 -11.63 -6.05 7.39
N LEU A 166 -12.91 -6.31 7.09
CA LEU A 166 -13.33 -7.10 5.92
C LEU A 166 -12.95 -6.41 4.61
N ILE A 167 -13.21 -5.10 4.47
CA ILE A 167 -12.79 -4.31 3.31
C ILE A 167 -11.28 -4.42 3.08
N MET A 168 -10.49 -4.24 4.15
CA MET A 168 -9.04 -4.32 4.08
C MET A 168 -8.52 -5.74 3.82
N LEU A 169 -9.23 -6.78 4.30
CA LEU A 169 -8.94 -8.17 3.99
C LEU A 169 -9.18 -8.46 2.50
N ILE A 170 -10.33 -8.06 1.96
CA ILE A 170 -10.65 -8.21 0.53
C ILE A 170 -9.61 -7.52 -0.33
N PHE A 171 -9.27 -6.26 0.01
CA PHE A 171 -8.20 -5.53 -0.68
C PHE A 171 -6.88 -6.30 -0.64
N GLY A 172 -6.46 -6.76 0.54
CA GLY A 172 -5.24 -7.54 0.73
C GLY A 172 -5.21 -8.82 -0.11
N LEU A 173 -6.30 -9.58 -0.11
CA LEU A 173 -6.43 -10.80 -0.91
C LEU A 173 -6.39 -10.52 -2.41
N CYS A 174 -7.02 -9.44 -2.88
CA CYS A 174 -6.95 -9.01 -4.28
C CYS A 174 -5.54 -8.62 -4.72
N THR A 175 -4.68 -8.19 -3.78
CA THR A 175 -3.28 -7.87 -4.09
C THR A 175 -2.38 -9.10 -4.23
N LEU A 176 -2.78 -10.26 -3.67
CA LEU A 176 -1.96 -11.49 -3.67
C LEU A 176 -1.55 -11.95 -5.08
N PRO A 177 -2.49 -12.14 -6.05
CA PRO A 177 -2.10 -12.65 -7.37
C PRO A 177 -1.15 -11.69 -8.09
N ALA A 178 -1.40 -10.38 -8.01
CA ALA A 178 -0.54 -9.38 -8.64
C ALA A 178 0.88 -9.39 -8.05
N MET A 179 1.01 -9.49 -6.73
CA MET A 179 2.30 -9.48 -6.04
C MET A 179 3.07 -10.79 -6.18
N LEU A 180 2.36 -11.94 -6.24
CA LEU A 180 3.00 -13.23 -6.52
C LEU A 180 3.56 -13.24 -7.94
N LEU A 181 2.78 -12.83 -8.93
CA LEU A 181 3.25 -12.69 -10.31
C LEU A 181 4.45 -11.72 -10.40
N ALA A 182 4.34 -10.56 -9.74
CA ALA A 182 5.42 -9.58 -9.70
C ALA A 182 6.71 -10.16 -9.10
N SER A 183 6.64 -10.98 -8.04
CA SER A 183 7.81 -11.60 -7.42
C SER A 183 8.59 -12.49 -8.39
N PHE A 184 7.91 -13.18 -9.31
CA PHE A 184 8.56 -14.02 -10.32
C PHE A 184 9.09 -13.21 -11.50
N VAL A 185 8.33 -12.23 -11.96
CA VAL A 185 8.66 -11.47 -13.18
C VAL A 185 9.67 -10.35 -12.88
N PHE A 186 9.63 -9.79 -11.68
CA PHE A 186 10.43 -8.60 -11.34
C PHE A 186 11.94 -8.81 -11.45
N GLY A 187 12.43 -10.02 -11.22
CA GLY A 187 13.84 -10.40 -11.42
C GLY A 187 14.29 -10.36 -12.88
N LEU A 188 13.34 -10.47 -13.82
CA LEU A 188 13.59 -10.48 -15.28
C LEU A 188 13.45 -9.09 -15.92
N LEU A 189 12.82 -8.13 -15.21
CA LEU A 189 12.55 -6.79 -15.73
C LEU A 189 13.82 -5.92 -15.74
N ARG A 190 14.05 -5.23 -16.85
CA ARG A 190 15.11 -4.21 -16.97
C ARG A 190 14.86 -3.04 -16.02
N GLU A 191 15.92 -2.44 -15.47
CA GLU A 191 15.82 -1.30 -14.53
C GLU A 191 15.03 -0.11 -15.10
N LYS A 192 15.18 0.20 -16.38
CA LYS A 192 14.40 1.25 -17.07
C LYS A 192 12.89 1.00 -17.01
N PHE A 193 12.46 -0.25 -17.15
CA PHE A 193 11.04 -0.60 -17.08
C PHE A 193 10.49 -0.44 -15.66
N LYS A 194 11.27 -0.80 -14.65
CA LYS A 194 10.93 -0.60 -13.23
C LYS A 194 10.74 0.89 -12.91
N GLU A 195 11.60 1.75 -13.46
CA GLU A 195 11.52 3.21 -13.28
C GLU A 195 10.26 3.79 -13.93
N ILE A 196 9.92 3.35 -15.14
CA ILE A 196 8.69 3.77 -15.83
C ILE A 196 7.44 3.34 -15.04
N MET A 197 7.39 2.10 -14.58
CA MET A 197 6.29 1.59 -13.76
C MET A 197 6.14 2.40 -12.46
N PHE A 198 7.26 2.76 -11.84
CA PHE A 198 7.25 3.59 -10.63
C PHE A 198 6.68 4.99 -10.90
N LYS A 199 7.12 5.66 -11.96
CA LYS A 199 6.60 6.99 -12.36
C LYS A 199 5.11 6.93 -12.69
N LEU A 200 4.69 5.91 -13.43
CA LEU A 200 3.29 5.70 -13.79
C LEU A 200 2.41 5.51 -12.54
N SER A 201 2.86 4.70 -11.57
CA SER A 201 2.12 4.49 -10.31
C SER A 201 2.03 5.75 -9.46
N ALA A 202 3.06 6.60 -9.45
CA ALA A 202 3.02 7.89 -8.78
C ALA A 202 2.02 8.87 -9.45
N CYS A 203 1.94 8.89 -10.78
CA CYS A 203 0.92 9.66 -11.50
C CYS A 203 -0.50 9.19 -11.16
N ILE A 204 -0.75 7.88 -11.16
CA ILE A 204 -2.04 7.30 -10.77
C ILE A 204 -2.40 7.69 -9.33
N MET A 205 -1.42 7.70 -8.43
CA MET A 205 -1.60 8.11 -7.04
C MET A 205 -2.04 9.57 -6.94
N ILE A 206 -1.42 10.47 -7.69
CA ILE A 206 -1.80 11.90 -7.73
C ILE A 206 -3.23 12.05 -8.24
N LEU A 207 -3.60 11.37 -9.33
CA LEU A 207 -4.94 11.41 -9.88
C LEU A 207 -6.00 10.92 -8.87
N ASN A 208 -5.72 9.82 -8.17
CA ASN A 208 -6.61 9.31 -7.12
C ASN A 208 -6.73 10.28 -5.94
N GLY A 209 -5.64 10.92 -5.53
CA GLY A 209 -5.64 11.92 -4.47
C GLY A 209 -6.47 13.16 -4.85
N LEU A 210 -6.33 13.65 -6.09
CA LEU A 210 -7.15 14.75 -6.62
C LEU A 210 -8.63 14.38 -6.67
N TYR A 211 -8.96 13.17 -7.13
CA TYR A 211 -10.34 12.67 -7.16
C TYR A 211 -10.94 12.59 -5.76
N LEU A 212 -10.18 12.10 -4.77
CA LEU A 212 -10.62 12.02 -3.39
C LEU A 212 -10.84 13.41 -2.78
N SER A 213 -9.94 14.37 -3.05
CA SER A 213 -10.08 15.76 -2.62
C SER A 213 -11.32 16.40 -3.25
N PHE A 214 -11.59 16.17 -4.53
CA PHE A 214 -12.76 16.66 -5.22
C PHE A 214 -14.06 16.10 -4.62
N LEU A 215 -14.09 14.79 -4.30
CA LEU A 215 -15.22 14.17 -3.60
C LEU A 215 -15.45 14.79 -2.22
N GLY A 216 -14.37 15.00 -1.46
CA GLY A 216 -14.43 15.63 -0.15
C GLY A 216 -14.98 17.07 -0.22
N TYR A 217 -14.61 17.82 -1.24
CA TYR A 217 -15.14 19.16 -1.49
C TYR A 217 -16.65 19.14 -1.81
N ARG A 218 -17.09 18.23 -2.69
CA ARG A 218 -18.51 18.10 -3.07
C ARG A 218 -19.44 17.71 -1.91
N VAL A 219 -18.94 16.99 -0.92
CA VAL A 219 -19.72 16.60 0.27
C VAL A 219 -19.90 17.78 1.22
N ASN A 220 -19.02 18.79 1.16
CA ASN A 220 -19.08 19.99 2.01
C ASN A 220 -19.81 21.17 1.38
N VAL A 221 -20.12 21.12 0.09
CA VAL A 221 -20.92 22.10 -0.65
C VAL A 221 -22.32 21.55 -0.89
#